data_34801b485933a9c78290754358539479
#
_entry.id   34801b485933a9c78290754358539479
#
_cell.length_a   1.000
_cell.length_b   1.000
_cell.length_c   1.000
_cell.angle_alpha   90.00
_cell.angle_beta   90.00
_cell.angle_gamma   90.00
#
_symmetry.space_group_name_H-M   'P 1'
#
loop_
_entity.id
_entity.type
_entity.pdbx_description
1 polymer ?
#
loop_
_entity_poly.entity_id
_entity_poly.type
_entity_poly.pdbx_seq_one_letter_code
_entity_poly.pdbx_strand_id
1 'polypeptide(L)'
;GEKVEEFLGEGKVSGVKTDKGVYDADMVICAVGFRPNASLGADHLKLYQNGAYLVNRKQQTSDPSVYAIGDCASLYDNARGRENYIALATNAVRSGVVAGHNICGTPVESLGVQGSSALGIYGYKLACTGLSLAAAEREGMDVSYEDYEDTQFPAFMEVENPKVKIRIVYKKEDKKIVGCQLGSTYDATAIIHFFSLAIQKGLTMPELPLVDLFFMPHFNQPYNYVTRTGLNWLNKELGLKG
;
A
#
# COMPACT_ATOMS: atom_id res chain seq x y z
N GLY A 1 17.08 15.66 1.06
CA GLY A 1 17.46 15.08 -0.22
C GLY A 1 18.93 15.29 -0.51
N GLU A 2 19.75 14.29 -0.12
CA GLU A 2 21.20 14.25 -0.40
C GLU A 2 21.55 12.85 -0.89
N LYS A 3 22.52 12.78 -1.79
CA LYS A 3 23.03 11.52 -2.31
C LYS A 3 24.29 11.14 -1.53
N VAL A 4 24.27 9.98 -0.89
CA VAL A 4 25.46 9.43 -0.25
C VAL A 4 26.46 8.98 -1.32
N GLU A 5 27.71 9.39 -1.19
CA GLU A 5 28.81 9.08 -2.11
C GLU A 5 29.80 8.09 -1.49
N GLU A 6 30.09 8.22 -0.19
CA GLU A 6 31.15 7.45 0.46
C GLU A 6 30.91 7.32 1.97
N PHE A 7 31.30 6.19 2.57
CA PHE A 7 31.43 6.02 4.00
C PHE A 7 32.90 6.25 4.37
N LEU A 8 33.15 7.14 5.33
CA LEU A 8 34.49 7.53 5.76
C LEU A 8 34.94 6.74 6.99
N GLY A 9 36.23 6.48 7.10
CA GLY A 9 36.88 5.83 8.26
C GLY A 9 37.83 4.72 7.87
N GLU A 10 38.77 4.41 8.75
CA GLU A 10 39.69 3.29 8.62
C GLU A 10 39.35 2.24 9.69
N GLY A 11 38.87 1.06 9.24
CA GLY A 11 38.47 -0.05 10.12
C GLY A 11 37.18 0.20 10.93
N LYS A 12 36.82 1.44 11.18
CA LYS A 12 35.57 1.88 11.81
C LYS A 12 35.03 3.11 11.07
N VAL A 13 33.72 3.17 10.87
CA VAL A 13 33.10 4.34 10.27
C VAL A 13 33.30 5.57 11.16
N SER A 14 33.66 6.70 10.56
CA SER A 14 33.83 7.99 11.22
C SER A 14 32.91 9.07 10.61
N GLY A 15 32.31 8.82 9.47
CA GLY A 15 31.42 9.78 8.82
C GLY A 15 30.84 9.30 7.51
N VAL A 16 30.01 10.17 6.91
CA VAL A 16 29.37 9.99 5.61
C VAL A 16 29.62 11.21 4.75
N LYS A 17 30.11 11.01 3.53
CA LYS A 17 30.20 12.04 2.50
C LYS A 17 28.98 11.96 1.58
N THR A 18 28.37 13.11 1.34
CA THR A 18 27.26 13.28 0.40
C THR A 18 27.66 14.27 -0.70
N ASP A 19 26.79 14.45 -1.68
CA ASP A 19 26.91 15.48 -2.73
C ASP A 19 26.78 16.93 -2.17
N LYS A 20 26.46 17.09 -0.87
CA LYS A 20 26.31 18.42 -0.24
C LYS A 20 27.25 18.67 0.93
N GLY A 21 27.89 17.66 1.47
CA GLY A 21 28.80 17.83 2.61
C GLY A 21 29.29 16.53 3.22
N VAL A 22 30.05 16.70 4.31
CA VAL A 22 30.55 15.61 5.11
C VAL A 22 29.94 15.69 6.51
N TYR A 23 29.47 14.56 7.02
CA TYR A 23 28.81 14.43 8.31
C TYR A 23 29.53 13.39 9.17
N ASP A 24 29.88 13.73 10.40
CA ASP A 24 30.45 12.78 11.35
C ASP A 24 29.38 11.75 11.77
N ALA A 25 29.77 10.49 11.88
CA ALA A 25 28.88 9.41 12.31
C ALA A 25 29.66 8.26 12.94
N ASP A 26 29.22 7.78 14.08
CA ASP A 26 29.73 6.58 14.72
C ASP A 26 29.08 5.29 14.21
N MET A 27 27.93 5.40 13.55
CA MET A 27 27.18 4.31 12.94
C MET A 27 26.44 4.82 11.69
N VAL A 28 26.41 4.02 10.65
CA VAL A 28 25.63 4.30 9.43
C VAL A 28 24.67 3.13 9.15
N ILE A 29 23.40 3.45 9.01
CA ILE A 29 22.36 2.49 8.64
C ILE A 29 22.04 2.67 7.15
N CYS A 30 22.43 1.67 6.33
CA CYS A 30 22.15 1.66 4.91
C CYS A 30 20.78 1.00 4.66
N ALA A 31 19.75 1.84 4.39
CA ALA A 31 18.37 1.42 4.14
C ALA A 31 17.86 2.00 2.81
N VAL A 32 18.63 1.82 1.74
CA VAL A 32 18.41 2.43 0.41
C VAL A 32 17.56 1.58 -0.53
N GLY A 33 16.88 0.55 0.01
CA GLY A 33 16.05 -0.37 -0.76
C GLY A 33 16.85 -1.57 -1.31
N PHE A 34 16.23 -2.28 -2.26
CA PHE A 34 16.79 -3.50 -2.83
C PHE A 34 16.37 -3.62 -4.31
N ARG A 35 16.98 -4.54 -5.01
CA ARG A 35 16.67 -4.88 -6.40
C ARG A 35 16.27 -6.35 -6.49
N PRO A 36 15.36 -6.72 -7.43
CA PRO A 36 15.03 -8.11 -7.65
C PRO A 36 16.27 -8.90 -8.09
N ASN A 37 16.44 -10.10 -7.54
CA ASN A 37 17.49 -11.01 -7.99
C ASN A 37 16.92 -11.92 -9.08
N ALA A 38 17.08 -11.53 -10.33
CA ALA A 38 16.56 -12.21 -11.52
C ALA A 38 17.67 -12.52 -12.53
N SER A 39 18.93 -12.67 -12.09
CA SER A 39 20.06 -12.98 -12.98
C SER A 39 19.94 -14.35 -13.65
N LEU A 40 19.32 -15.33 -12.96
CA LEU A 40 19.08 -16.65 -13.54
C LEU A 40 17.98 -16.57 -14.60
N GLY A 41 18.32 -16.75 -15.86
CA GLY A 41 17.37 -16.71 -16.98
C GLY A 41 17.01 -15.31 -17.49
N ALA A 42 17.68 -14.25 -17.02
CA ALA A 42 17.46 -12.88 -17.49
C ALA A 42 17.63 -12.71 -19.01
N ASP A 43 18.50 -13.52 -19.63
CA ASP A 43 18.77 -13.47 -21.07
C ASP A 43 17.66 -14.12 -21.93
N HIS A 44 16.76 -14.88 -21.31
CA HIS A 44 15.74 -15.69 -21.99
C HIS A 44 14.32 -15.33 -21.61
N LEU A 45 14.10 -14.69 -20.46
CA LEU A 45 12.79 -14.37 -19.93
C LEU A 45 12.51 -12.86 -20.01
N LYS A 46 11.25 -12.51 -20.24
CA LYS A 46 10.86 -11.08 -20.21
C LYS A 46 10.96 -10.53 -18.80
N LEU A 47 11.55 -9.35 -18.70
CA LEU A 47 11.72 -8.65 -17.43
C LEU A 47 10.80 -7.40 -17.36
N TYR A 48 10.40 -7.08 -16.16
CA TYR A 48 9.79 -5.81 -15.81
C TYR A 48 10.87 -4.71 -15.79
N GLN A 49 10.47 -3.43 -15.85
CA GLN A 49 11.38 -2.28 -15.98
C GLN A 49 12.49 -2.18 -14.91
N ASN A 50 12.31 -2.79 -13.74
CA ASN A 50 13.31 -2.81 -12.65
C ASN A 50 14.15 -4.10 -12.63
N GLY A 51 13.98 -4.98 -13.61
CA GLY A 51 14.69 -6.24 -13.73
C GLY A 51 14.01 -7.44 -13.08
N ALA A 52 12.84 -7.30 -12.47
CA ALA A 52 12.06 -8.46 -11.99
C ALA A 52 11.51 -9.28 -13.16
N TYR A 53 11.32 -10.59 -12.97
CA TYR A 53 10.64 -11.40 -13.98
C TYR A 53 9.21 -10.91 -14.19
N LEU A 54 8.86 -10.65 -15.45
CA LEU A 54 7.48 -10.33 -15.81
C LEU A 54 6.66 -11.61 -15.84
N VAL A 55 5.61 -11.67 -15.02
CA VAL A 55 4.73 -12.83 -14.92
C VAL A 55 3.27 -12.47 -15.19
N ASN A 56 2.50 -13.45 -15.62
CA ASN A 56 1.05 -13.33 -15.74
C ASN A 56 0.36 -13.61 -14.39
N ARG A 57 -0.99 -13.59 -14.36
CA ARG A 57 -1.77 -13.85 -13.15
C ARG A 57 -1.68 -15.28 -12.62
N LYS A 58 -1.09 -16.22 -13.38
CA LYS A 58 -0.79 -17.58 -12.95
C LYS A 58 0.63 -17.74 -12.42
N GLN A 59 1.39 -16.66 -12.35
CA GLN A 59 2.82 -16.61 -11.99
C GLN A 59 3.74 -17.26 -13.02
N GLN A 60 3.27 -17.45 -14.26
CA GLN A 60 4.09 -17.93 -15.37
C GLN A 60 4.87 -16.76 -15.99
N THR A 61 6.12 -16.99 -16.30
CA THR A 61 6.99 -16.07 -17.05
C THR A 61 6.62 -16.05 -18.54
N SER A 62 7.49 -15.48 -19.38
CA SER A 62 7.36 -15.57 -20.83
C SER A 62 7.58 -16.99 -21.38
N ASP A 63 8.20 -17.87 -20.61
CA ASP A 63 8.21 -19.32 -20.86
C ASP A 63 7.13 -19.98 -19.99
N PRO A 64 6.12 -20.65 -20.58
CA PRO A 64 5.02 -21.25 -19.83
C PRO A 64 5.45 -22.40 -18.91
N SER A 65 6.64 -22.94 -19.08
CA SER A 65 7.22 -23.98 -18.21
C SER A 65 7.95 -23.39 -16.99
N VAL A 66 8.15 -22.06 -16.96
CA VAL A 66 8.91 -21.38 -15.92
C VAL A 66 7.99 -20.45 -15.12
N TYR A 67 8.00 -20.62 -13.81
CA TYR A 67 7.26 -19.79 -12.85
C TYR A 67 8.22 -18.92 -12.05
N ALA A 68 7.82 -17.68 -11.75
CA ALA A 68 8.56 -16.79 -10.85
C ALA A 68 7.63 -16.24 -9.76
N ILE A 69 8.12 -16.24 -8.53
CA ILE A 69 7.35 -15.87 -7.34
C ILE A 69 8.19 -15.01 -6.39
N GLY A 70 7.54 -14.35 -5.45
CA GLY A 70 8.22 -13.55 -4.43
C GLY A 70 8.88 -12.30 -4.98
N ASP A 71 9.94 -11.86 -4.33
CA ASP A 71 10.59 -10.57 -4.58
C ASP A 71 11.38 -10.50 -5.91
N CYS A 72 11.50 -11.59 -6.65
CA CYS A 72 12.08 -11.58 -7.99
C CYS A 72 11.05 -11.42 -9.12
N ALA A 73 9.74 -11.41 -8.82
CA ALA A 73 8.66 -11.37 -9.79
C ALA A 73 7.81 -10.11 -9.71
N SER A 74 7.24 -9.69 -10.86
CA SER A 74 6.18 -8.68 -10.91
C SER A 74 4.85 -9.24 -10.39
N LEU A 75 3.89 -8.35 -10.13
CA LEU A 75 2.54 -8.69 -9.71
C LEU A 75 1.55 -7.72 -10.37
N TYR A 76 0.31 -8.16 -10.56
CA TYR A 76 -0.74 -7.24 -11.01
C TYR A 76 -1.20 -6.34 -9.86
N ASP A 77 -1.11 -5.04 -10.05
CA ASP A 77 -1.52 -4.01 -9.11
C ASP A 77 -2.93 -3.51 -9.45
N ASN A 78 -3.89 -3.77 -8.56
CA ASN A 78 -5.28 -3.42 -8.80
C ASN A 78 -5.53 -1.90 -8.79
N ALA A 79 -4.79 -1.15 -7.98
CA ALA A 79 -4.91 0.31 -7.94
C ALA A 79 -4.43 0.97 -9.23
N ARG A 80 -3.41 0.38 -9.87
CA ARG A 80 -2.82 0.83 -11.13
C ARG A 80 -3.49 0.20 -12.36
N GLY A 81 -4.15 -0.95 -12.20
CA GLY A 81 -4.74 -1.72 -13.30
C GLY A 81 -3.71 -2.34 -14.25
N ARG A 82 -2.47 -2.57 -13.79
CA ARG A 82 -1.36 -3.12 -14.60
C ARG A 82 -0.33 -3.83 -13.72
N GLU A 83 0.61 -4.52 -14.37
CA GLU A 83 1.76 -5.10 -13.70
C GLU A 83 2.58 -4.04 -13.00
N ASN A 84 3.08 -4.40 -11.83
CA ASN A 84 3.94 -3.57 -10.98
C ASN A 84 4.88 -4.46 -10.17
N TYR A 85 5.84 -3.82 -9.51
CA TYR A 85 6.74 -4.48 -8.57
C TYR A 85 6.45 -4.04 -7.14
N ILE A 86 5.96 -4.98 -6.32
CA ILE A 86 5.59 -4.73 -4.91
C ILE A 86 6.12 -5.91 -4.08
N ALA A 87 7.37 -5.78 -3.63
CA ALA A 87 8.04 -6.78 -2.82
C ALA A 87 7.59 -6.70 -1.36
N LEU A 88 6.72 -7.61 -0.98
CA LEU A 88 6.19 -7.79 0.38
C LEU A 88 6.09 -9.28 0.67
N ALA A 89 6.45 -9.70 1.88
CA ALA A 89 6.41 -11.11 2.30
C ALA A 89 5.05 -11.76 2.06
N THR A 90 3.95 -11.05 2.33
CA THR A 90 2.60 -11.54 2.07
C THR A 90 2.28 -11.73 0.58
N ASN A 91 2.88 -10.92 -0.29
CA ASN A 91 2.78 -11.10 -1.74
C ASN A 91 3.58 -12.32 -2.21
N ALA A 92 4.78 -12.52 -1.63
CA ALA A 92 5.60 -13.69 -1.90
C ALA A 92 4.85 -14.99 -1.57
N VAL A 93 4.23 -15.07 -0.39
CA VAL A 93 3.42 -16.24 0.02
C VAL A 93 2.26 -16.48 -0.97
N ARG A 94 1.46 -15.44 -1.30
CA ARG A 94 0.34 -15.59 -2.22
C ARG A 94 0.78 -16.00 -3.62
N SER A 95 1.87 -15.45 -4.13
CA SER A 95 2.42 -15.85 -5.44
C SER A 95 2.87 -17.31 -5.44
N GLY A 96 3.45 -17.79 -4.32
CA GLY A 96 3.80 -19.20 -4.15
C GLY A 96 2.58 -20.12 -4.17
N VAL A 97 1.49 -19.74 -3.49
CA VAL A 97 0.22 -20.49 -3.52
C VAL A 97 -0.33 -20.59 -4.97
N VAL A 98 -0.38 -19.46 -5.69
CA VAL A 98 -0.86 -19.44 -7.07
C VAL A 98 -0.01 -20.32 -7.98
N ALA A 99 1.32 -20.20 -7.92
CA ALA A 99 2.24 -20.98 -8.72
C ALA A 99 2.12 -22.49 -8.40
N GLY A 100 2.11 -22.83 -7.10
CA GLY A 100 2.00 -24.24 -6.67
C GLY A 100 0.74 -24.93 -7.18
N HIS A 101 -0.42 -24.27 -7.11
CA HIS A 101 -1.66 -24.84 -7.68
C HIS A 101 -1.57 -25.02 -9.20
N ASN A 102 -1.06 -24.03 -9.93
CA ASN A 102 -0.94 -24.13 -11.39
C ASN A 102 0.04 -25.23 -11.81
N ILE A 103 1.17 -25.37 -11.13
CA ILE A 103 2.16 -26.44 -11.39
C ILE A 103 1.53 -27.83 -11.16
N CYS A 104 0.65 -27.96 -10.15
CA CYS A 104 -0.06 -29.21 -9.85
C CYS A 104 -1.32 -29.42 -10.71
N GLY A 105 -1.56 -28.61 -11.73
CA GLY A 105 -2.70 -28.78 -12.66
C GLY A 105 -4.03 -28.20 -12.15
N THR A 106 -4.05 -27.48 -11.02
CA THR A 106 -5.25 -26.77 -10.52
C THR A 106 -5.17 -25.30 -10.96
N PRO A 107 -5.99 -24.86 -11.94
CA PRO A 107 -5.89 -23.49 -12.46
C PRO A 107 -6.36 -22.48 -11.44
N VAL A 108 -5.47 -21.60 -10.97
CA VAL A 108 -5.74 -20.50 -10.07
C VAL A 108 -5.09 -19.23 -10.61
N GLU A 109 -5.83 -18.13 -10.57
CA GLU A 109 -5.29 -16.82 -10.95
C GLU A 109 -5.18 -15.90 -9.74
N SER A 110 -4.11 -15.13 -9.69
CA SER A 110 -3.94 -14.05 -8.72
C SER A 110 -5.07 -13.02 -8.86
N LEU A 111 -5.67 -12.63 -7.75
CA LEU A 111 -6.64 -11.52 -7.72
C LEU A 111 -5.97 -10.15 -7.85
N GLY A 112 -4.65 -10.11 -7.96
CA GLY A 112 -3.86 -8.90 -7.88
C GLY A 112 -3.57 -8.49 -6.44
N VAL A 113 -2.83 -7.40 -6.30
CA VAL A 113 -2.38 -6.87 -5.00
C VAL A 113 -2.59 -5.36 -4.93
N GLN A 114 -2.53 -4.80 -3.72
CA GLN A 114 -2.66 -3.36 -3.47
C GLN A 114 -1.47 -2.79 -2.69
N GLY A 115 -0.51 -3.61 -2.29
CA GLY A 115 0.64 -3.16 -1.51
C GLY A 115 0.28 -2.74 -0.09
N SER A 116 -0.60 -3.49 0.57
CA SER A 116 -1.02 -3.19 1.95
C SER A 116 0.13 -3.37 2.93
N SER A 117 0.36 -2.37 3.77
CA SER A 117 1.41 -2.38 4.78
C SER A 117 1.03 -1.56 6.01
N ALA A 118 1.71 -1.82 7.12
CA ALA A 118 1.58 -1.04 8.34
C ALA A 118 2.94 -0.84 9.01
N LEU A 119 3.03 0.24 9.80
CA LEU A 119 4.22 0.62 10.56
C LEU A 119 3.82 1.13 11.93
N GLY A 120 4.48 0.65 12.98
CA GLY A 120 4.39 1.22 14.33
C GLY A 120 5.67 2.00 14.65
N ILE A 121 5.54 3.26 15.08
CA ILE A 121 6.68 4.09 15.47
C ILE A 121 6.30 4.97 16.67
N TYR A 122 7.03 4.85 17.76
CA TYR A 122 6.82 5.61 19.00
C TYR A 122 5.35 5.66 19.46
N GLY A 123 4.65 4.53 19.43
CA GLY A 123 3.24 4.41 19.82
C GLY A 123 2.24 4.84 18.74
N TYR A 124 2.68 5.51 17.68
CA TYR A 124 1.82 5.86 16.56
C TYR A 124 1.83 4.74 15.52
N LYS A 125 0.66 4.39 15.01
CA LYS A 125 0.45 3.32 14.03
C LYS A 125 -0.03 3.91 12.72
N LEU A 126 0.65 3.55 11.65
CA LEU A 126 0.33 3.94 10.28
C LEU A 126 -0.01 2.70 9.48
N ALA A 127 -1.04 2.76 8.65
CA ALA A 127 -1.33 1.70 7.69
C ALA A 127 -1.73 2.31 6.34
N CYS A 128 -1.39 1.61 5.27
CA CYS A 128 -1.74 2.04 3.92
C CYS A 128 -2.02 0.87 2.98
N THR A 129 -2.80 1.15 1.94
CA THR A 129 -3.05 0.24 0.84
C THR A 129 -3.30 1.03 -0.44
N GLY A 130 -2.95 0.48 -1.59
CA GLY A 130 -3.06 1.16 -2.87
C GLY A 130 -2.09 2.36 -3.01
N LEU A 131 -2.54 3.38 -3.68
CA LEU A 131 -1.73 4.55 -4.03
C LEU A 131 -1.88 5.67 -2.99
N SER A 132 -0.78 6.30 -2.64
CA SER A 132 -0.84 7.65 -2.07
C SER A 132 -1.15 8.68 -3.17
N LEU A 133 -1.70 9.84 -2.78
CA LEU A 133 -1.95 10.93 -3.73
C LEU A 133 -0.71 11.24 -4.58
N ALA A 134 0.42 11.48 -3.92
CA ALA A 134 1.67 11.80 -4.61
C ALA A 134 2.19 10.66 -5.53
N ALA A 135 1.88 9.38 -5.22
CA ALA A 135 2.23 8.28 -6.11
C ALA A 135 1.33 8.24 -7.35
N ALA A 136 0.03 8.46 -7.17
CA ALA A 136 -0.93 8.51 -8.28
C ALA A 136 -0.64 9.68 -9.23
N GLU A 137 -0.36 10.86 -8.68
CA GLU A 137 0.00 12.06 -9.46
C GLU A 137 1.30 11.88 -10.26
N ARG A 138 2.33 11.27 -9.68
CA ARG A 138 3.58 10.95 -10.40
C ARG A 138 3.37 9.99 -11.58
N GLU A 139 2.33 9.17 -11.52
CA GLU A 139 1.95 8.28 -12.61
C GLU A 139 0.98 8.92 -13.61
N GLY A 140 0.69 10.21 -13.46
CA GLY A 140 -0.20 10.96 -14.34
C GLY A 140 -1.68 10.57 -14.22
N MET A 141 -2.08 9.95 -13.09
CA MET A 141 -3.48 9.60 -12.87
C MET A 141 -4.29 10.83 -12.45
N ASP A 142 -5.47 11.01 -13.05
CA ASP A 142 -6.41 12.07 -12.62
C ASP A 142 -7.17 11.60 -11.38
N VAL A 143 -6.63 11.96 -10.23
CA VAL A 143 -7.13 11.56 -8.92
C VAL A 143 -7.50 12.77 -8.06
N SER A 144 -8.30 12.51 -7.05
CA SER A 144 -8.57 13.40 -5.94
C SER A 144 -8.51 12.62 -4.63
N TYR A 145 -8.73 13.31 -3.52
CA TYR A 145 -8.70 12.68 -2.20
C TYR A 145 -9.74 13.29 -1.27
N GLU A 146 -10.09 12.54 -0.23
CA GLU A 146 -10.88 13.01 0.89
C GLU A 146 -10.14 12.71 2.19
N ASP A 147 -9.95 13.73 3.03
CA ASP A 147 -9.36 13.63 4.36
C ASP A 147 -10.44 13.73 5.42
N TYR A 148 -10.32 12.91 6.44
CA TYR A 148 -11.16 13.00 7.62
C TYR A 148 -10.39 12.64 8.89
N GLU A 149 -10.82 13.18 10.01
CA GLU A 149 -10.30 12.87 11.34
C GLU A 149 -11.47 12.80 12.30
N ASP A 150 -11.53 11.72 13.08
CA ASP A 150 -12.52 11.57 14.15
C ASP A 150 -11.95 10.73 15.29
N THR A 151 -12.62 10.75 16.43
CA THR A 151 -12.30 9.88 17.56
C THR A 151 -12.77 8.45 17.31
N GLN A 152 -12.09 7.48 17.93
CA GLN A 152 -12.44 6.07 17.78
C GLN A 152 -13.79 5.73 18.41
N PHE A 153 -14.07 6.29 19.59
CA PHE A 153 -15.25 5.96 20.38
C PHE A 153 -16.21 7.15 20.52
N PRO A 154 -17.49 6.92 20.83
CA PRO A 154 -18.42 7.99 21.17
C PRO A 154 -17.93 8.81 22.36
N ALA A 155 -18.25 10.11 22.37
CA ALA A 155 -17.79 11.05 23.41
C ALA A 155 -18.30 10.72 24.83
N PHE A 156 -19.38 9.94 24.97
CA PHE A 156 -19.92 9.50 26.25
C PHE A 156 -19.15 8.33 26.88
N MET A 157 -18.21 7.72 26.13
CA MET A 157 -17.38 6.66 26.67
C MET A 157 -16.25 7.27 27.53
N GLU A 158 -16.16 6.83 28.77
CA GLU A 158 -15.13 7.26 29.74
C GLU A 158 -13.84 6.45 29.55
N VAL A 159 -13.24 6.52 28.35
CA VAL A 159 -12.00 5.84 27.98
C VAL A 159 -11.08 6.80 27.23
N GLU A 160 -9.79 6.47 27.16
CA GLU A 160 -8.90 7.17 26.23
C GLU A 160 -9.46 7.08 24.81
N ASN A 161 -9.71 8.25 24.20
CA ASN A 161 -10.40 8.33 22.92
C ASN A 161 -9.49 8.96 21.84
N PRO A 162 -8.54 8.21 21.31
CA PRO A 162 -7.60 8.69 20.32
C PRO A 162 -8.28 9.02 18.99
N LYS A 163 -7.71 9.98 18.31
CA LYS A 163 -8.13 10.36 16.96
C LYS A 163 -7.54 9.41 15.93
N VAL A 164 -8.35 9.06 14.94
CA VAL A 164 -7.94 8.35 13.74
C VAL A 164 -8.00 9.32 12.56
N LYS A 165 -6.87 9.48 11.89
CA LYS A 165 -6.77 10.24 10.63
C LYS A 165 -6.86 9.28 9.47
N ILE A 166 -7.65 9.62 8.47
CA ILE A 166 -7.79 8.82 7.26
C ILE A 166 -7.72 9.72 6.02
N ARG A 167 -7.03 9.25 4.99
CA ARG A 167 -7.05 9.80 3.64
C ARG A 167 -7.47 8.71 2.67
N ILE A 168 -8.44 8.99 1.83
CA ILE A 168 -8.87 8.11 0.75
C ILE A 168 -8.56 8.79 -0.57
N VAL A 169 -7.85 8.10 -1.45
CA VAL A 169 -7.52 8.55 -2.81
C VAL A 169 -8.41 7.83 -3.80
N TYR A 170 -9.01 8.57 -4.73
CA TYR A 170 -9.95 8.04 -5.71
C TYR A 170 -9.76 8.68 -7.09
N LYS A 171 -10.12 7.97 -8.15
CA LYS A 171 -10.16 8.49 -9.52
C LYS A 171 -11.28 9.50 -9.68
N LYS A 172 -11.02 10.63 -10.36
CA LYS A 172 -12.06 11.62 -10.61
C LYS A 172 -13.09 11.16 -11.63
N GLU A 173 -12.70 10.33 -12.59
CA GLU A 173 -13.54 9.83 -13.66
C GLU A 173 -14.73 8.98 -13.14
N ASP A 174 -14.41 7.88 -12.47
CA ASP A 174 -15.38 6.87 -12.05
C ASP A 174 -15.55 6.75 -10.53
N LYS A 175 -14.90 7.62 -9.76
CA LYS A 175 -14.90 7.71 -8.29
C LYS A 175 -14.40 6.46 -7.60
N LYS A 176 -13.77 5.53 -8.31
CA LYS A 176 -13.19 4.32 -7.72
C LYS A 176 -12.06 4.65 -6.76
N ILE A 177 -12.10 4.02 -5.60
CA ILE A 177 -11.06 4.11 -4.59
C ILE A 177 -9.81 3.40 -5.11
N VAL A 178 -8.67 4.08 -5.08
CA VAL A 178 -7.36 3.56 -5.51
C VAL A 178 -6.31 3.60 -4.41
N GLY A 179 -6.61 4.20 -3.28
CA GLY A 179 -5.70 4.25 -2.15
C GLY A 179 -6.36 4.65 -0.85
N CYS A 180 -5.78 4.18 0.26
CA CYS A 180 -6.15 4.62 1.61
C CYS A 180 -4.90 4.65 2.49
N GLN A 181 -4.78 5.70 3.30
CA GLN A 181 -3.79 5.84 4.36
C GLN A 181 -4.52 6.18 5.65
N LEU A 182 -4.12 5.57 6.76
CA LEU A 182 -4.65 5.90 8.07
C LEU A 182 -3.54 5.95 9.11
N GLY A 183 -3.77 6.73 10.17
CA GLY A 183 -2.83 6.86 11.28
C GLY A 183 -3.51 7.23 12.59
N SER A 184 -3.05 6.61 13.69
CA SER A 184 -3.57 6.83 15.03
C SER A 184 -2.60 6.31 16.09
N THR A 185 -2.75 6.73 17.32
CA THR A 185 -2.21 6.02 18.50
C THR A 185 -3.04 4.79 18.85
N TYR A 186 -4.32 4.76 18.46
CA TYR A 186 -5.15 3.56 18.51
C TYR A 186 -4.73 2.56 17.41
N ASP A 187 -4.89 1.27 17.66
CA ASP A 187 -4.64 0.27 16.64
C ASP A 187 -5.85 0.10 15.70
N ALA A 188 -5.94 0.99 14.73
CA ALA A 188 -6.92 0.93 13.65
C ALA A 188 -6.37 0.24 12.38
N THR A 189 -5.20 -0.39 12.45
CA THR A 189 -4.49 -0.92 11.26
C THR A 189 -5.31 -1.96 10.49
N ALA A 190 -6.16 -2.74 11.17
CA ALA A 190 -7.02 -3.75 10.54
C ALA A 190 -8.02 -3.16 9.53
N ILE A 191 -8.41 -1.89 9.66
CA ILE A 191 -9.31 -1.21 8.71
C ILE A 191 -8.71 -1.15 7.30
N ILE A 192 -7.38 -1.18 7.19
CA ILE A 192 -6.73 -1.14 5.87
C ILE A 192 -7.09 -2.36 5.01
N HIS A 193 -7.44 -3.49 5.60
CA HIS A 193 -7.87 -4.68 4.87
C HIS A 193 -9.22 -4.49 4.18
N PHE A 194 -10.13 -3.72 4.80
CA PHE A 194 -11.37 -3.31 4.15
C PHE A 194 -11.07 -2.51 2.88
N PHE A 195 -10.19 -1.51 2.95
CA PHE A 195 -9.81 -0.72 1.78
C PHE A 195 -9.02 -1.52 0.73
N SER A 196 -8.22 -2.48 1.15
CA SER A 196 -7.56 -3.42 0.22
C SER A 196 -8.60 -4.19 -0.59
N LEU A 197 -9.64 -4.72 0.06
CA LEU A 197 -10.76 -5.40 -0.63
C LEU A 197 -11.59 -4.42 -1.46
N ALA A 198 -11.84 -3.21 -0.96
CA ALA A 198 -12.55 -2.16 -1.68
C ALA A 198 -11.87 -1.83 -3.02
N ILE A 199 -10.54 -1.63 -3.03
CA ILE A 199 -9.76 -1.40 -4.26
C ILE A 199 -9.86 -2.61 -5.19
N GLN A 200 -9.67 -3.83 -4.66
CA GLN A 200 -9.74 -5.07 -5.44
C GLN A 200 -11.10 -5.26 -6.12
N LYS A 201 -12.18 -4.80 -5.50
CA LYS A 201 -13.57 -4.90 -6.01
C LYS A 201 -14.04 -3.67 -6.76
N GLY A 202 -13.22 -2.61 -6.80
CA GLY A 202 -13.55 -1.38 -7.49
C GLY A 202 -14.66 -0.56 -6.80
N LEU A 203 -14.72 -0.60 -5.45
CA LEU A 203 -15.66 0.22 -4.68
C LEU A 203 -15.43 1.70 -4.97
N THR A 204 -16.53 2.45 -5.03
CA THR A 204 -16.52 3.88 -5.34
C THR A 204 -16.80 4.74 -4.11
N MET A 205 -16.44 6.02 -4.17
CA MET A 205 -16.71 6.98 -3.08
C MET A 205 -18.20 7.12 -2.73
N PRO A 206 -19.16 7.14 -3.71
CA PRO A 206 -20.61 7.16 -3.40
C PRO A 206 -21.09 5.92 -2.64
N GLU A 207 -20.48 4.76 -2.85
CA GLU A 207 -20.88 3.50 -2.19
C GLU A 207 -20.34 3.42 -0.75
N LEU A 208 -19.21 4.08 -0.47
CA LEU A 208 -18.53 3.98 0.80
C LEU A 208 -19.41 4.29 2.04
N PRO A 209 -20.24 5.35 2.07
CA PRO A 209 -21.10 5.63 3.22
C PRO A 209 -22.25 4.63 3.42
N LEU A 210 -22.52 3.77 2.42
CA LEU A 210 -23.60 2.79 2.43
C LEU A 210 -23.12 1.37 2.79
N VAL A 211 -21.82 1.19 3.03
CA VAL A 211 -21.27 -0.10 3.45
C VAL A 211 -21.80 -0.45 4.84
N ASP A 212 -22.25 -1.68 4.99
CA ASP A 212 -22.74 -2.21 6.27
C ASP A 212 -21.58 -2.37 7.27
N LEU A 213 -21.42 -1.39 8.14
CA LEU A 213 -20.45 -1.39 9.23
C LEU A 213 -21.21 -1.41 10.56
N PHE A 214 -20.89 -2.37 11.43
CA PHE A 214 -21.55 -2.47 12.73
C PHE A 214 -21.23 -1.28 13.64
N PHE A 215 -22.14 -1.02 14.58
CA PHE A 215 -21.92 -0.09 15.69
C PHE A 215 -22.02 -0.81 17.03
N MET A 216 -21.03 -0.56 17.87
CA MET A 216 -21.05 -0.89 19.30
C MET A 216 -20.16 0.11 20.02
N PRO A 217 -20.66 0.84 21.06
CA PRO A 217 -19.91 1.93 21.70
C PRO A 217 -18.51 1.58 22.17
N HIS A 218 -18.28 0.32 22.60
CA HIS A 218 -16.99 -0.18 23.03
C HIS A 218 -15.99 -0.42 21.90
N PHE A 219 -16.42 -0.34 20.63
CA PHE A 219 -15.57 -0.61 19.48
C PHE A 219 -15.46 0.57 18.52
N ASN A 220 -16.56 1.31 18.29
CA ASN A 220 -16.56 2.40 17.31
C ASN A 220 -17.73 3.38 17.53
N GLN A 221 -17.82 4.39 16.66
CA GLN A 221 -18.95 5.30 16.58
C GLN A 221 -20.04 4.79 15.63
N PRO A 222 -21.32 5.25 15.79
CA PRO A 222 -22.42 4.89 14.88
C PRO A 222 -22.12 5.21 13.40
N TYR A 223 -21.51 6.38 13.19
CA TYR A 223 -20.91 6.80 11.93
C TYR A 223 -19.42 6.98 12.19
N ASN A 224 -18.66 5.92 11.97
CA ASN A 224 -17.21 5.94 12.19
C ASN A 224 -16.50 6.75 11.09
N TYR A 225 -15.21 6.99 11.26
CA TYR A 225 -14.40 7.77 10.33
C TYR A 225 -14.43 7.23 8.88
N VAL A 226 -14.67 5.93 8.65
CA VAL A 226 -14.82 5.37 7.29
C VAL A 226 -16.10 5.88 6.64
N THR A 227 -17.24 5.66 7.29
CA THR A 227 -18.56 6.13 6.83
C THR A 227 -18.60 7.66 6.70
N ARG A 228 -18.05 8.36 7.71
CA ARG A 228 -17.98 9.83 7.73
C ARG A 228 -17.16 10.40 6.58
N THR A 229 -16.05 9.78 6.21
CA THR A 229 -15.26 10.21 5.04
C THR A 229 -16.11 10.14 3.77
N GLY A 230 -16.84 9.05 3.58
CA GLY A 230 -17.75 8.90 2.42
C GLY A 230 -18.91 9.90 2.43
N LEU A 231 -19.54 10.13 3.59
CA LEU A 231 -20.62 11.12 3.74
C LEU A 231 -20.12 12.54 3.50
N ASN A 232 -18.96 12.90 4.03
CA ASN A 232 -18.35 14.20 3.84
C ASN A 232 -18.05 14.47 2.37
N TRP A 233 -17.53 13.47 1.67
CA TRP A 233 -17.33 13.52 0.23
C TRP A 233 -18.66 13.72 -0.51
N LEU A 234 -19.71 12.93 -0.18
CA LEU A 234 -21.01 13.00 -0.82
C LEU A 234 -21.68 14.38 -0.62
N ASN A 235 -21.60 14.92 0.59
CA ASN A 235 -22.12 16.25 0.90
C ASN A 235 -21.44 17.35 0.07
N LYS A 236 -20.14 17.27 -0.12
CA LYS A 236 -19.38 18.20 -0.97
C LYS A 236 -19.82 18.12 -2.44
N GLU A 237 -19.98 16.93 -2.98
CA GLU A 237 -20.44 16.71 -4.37
C GLU A 237 -21.88 17.25 -4.58
N LEU A 238 -22.74 17.16 -3.56
CA LEU A 238 -24.10 17.68 -3.59
C LEU A 238 -24.21 19.17 -3.24
N GLY A 239 -23.09 19.84 -2.92
CA GLY A 239 -23.08 21.24 -2.49
C GLY A 239 -23.73 21.48 -1.13
N LEU A 240 -23.89 20.43 -0.31
CA LEU A 240 -24.46 20.53 1.04
C LEU A 240 -23.38 21.00 2.02
N LYS A 241 -23.75 21.90 2.92
CA LYS A 241 -22.88 22.27 4.04
C LYS A 241 -22.91 21.14 5.06
N GLY A 242 -21.73 20.59 5.39
CA GLY A 242 -21.55 19.60 6.44
C GLY A 242 -21.71 20.16 7.84
#